data_564e17cf4badf2b53f5d675922b238eb
#
_entry.id   564e17cf4badf2b53f5d675922b238eb
#
_cell.length_a   1.000
_cell.length_b   1.000
_cell.length_c   1.000
_cell.angle_alpha   90.00
_cell.angle_beta   90.00
_cell.angle_gamma   90.00
#
_symmetry.space_group_name_H-M   'P 1'
#
loop_
_entity.id
_entity.type
_entity.pdbx_description
1 polymer ?
#
loop_
_entity_poly.entity_id
_entity_poly.type
_entity_poly.pdbx_seq_one_letter_code
_entity_poly.pdbx_strand_id
1 'polypeptide(L)'
;GAPFGPFSRTPQVTMDAALGNNWVVSAAAIWQMQYQSAGPDGSSANYIKYACTPEVYAAATYKGKDFLVRGGVDVLSIKPRNIGKNSAGLTVHVKDRKTSILGYLYGQYTHKMLQIKAKTTFGEGGEHMNLMSGYAVVDKSDPTNWKYASLINSSSWVSACYGKKWQGVLFLGYVKNFGLAKPTAVGYVKKSDLYFCSNGFSNINQLYRINPQGLYNLGKFTLGVEYQWTAVQYGDYDGGGAMNAYGLADQNLHWVGNNRINMMVKFNF
;
A
#
# COMPACT_ATOMS: atom_id res chain seq x y z
N GLY A 1 -3.25 7.15 -6.90
CA GLY A 1 -2.89 5.81 -7.35
C GLY A 1 -1.67 5.27 -6.60
N ALA A 2 -1.39 4.00 -6.82
CA ALA A 2 -0.20 3.35 -6.26
C ALA A 2 1.09 4.08 -6.64
N PRO A 3 2.10 4.11 -5.76
CA PRO A 3 2.11 3.53 -4.41
C PRO A 3 1.59 4.47 -3.32
N PHE A 4 1.01 5.63 -3.66
CA PHE A 4 0.57 6.66 -2.71
C PHE A 4 -0.84 6.43 -2.16
N GLY A 5 -1.57 5.47 -2.67
CA GLY A 5 -2.88 5.09 -2.17
C GLY A 5 -3.20 3.65 -2.53
N PRO A 6 -3.85 2.92 -1.60
CA PRO A 6 -4.28 1.55 -1.85
C PRO A 6 -5.24 1.51 -3.04
N PHE A 7 -5.16 0.44 -3.81
CA PHE A 7 -5.99 0.21 -4.97
C PHE A 7 -6.58 -1.20 -4.91
N SER A 8 -7.91 -1.30 -4.90
CA SER A 8 -8.65 -2.55 -4.89
C SER A 8 -9.93 -2.41 -5.70
N ARG A 9 -10.34 -3.49 -6.40
CA ARG A 9 -11.62 -3.63 -7.12
C ARG A 9 -12.15 -5.02 -6.87
N THR A 10 -12.64 -5.28 -5.67
CA THR A 10 -12.99 -6.62 -5.21
C THR A 10 -14.42 -6.65 -4.68
N PRO A 11 -15.10 -7.79 -4.71
CA PRO A 11 -16.39 -7.96 -4.06
C PRO A 11 -16.29 -7.62 -2.57
N GLN A 12 -17.26 -6.88 -2.08
CA GLN A 12 -17.32 -6.47 -0.69
C GLN A 12 -18.76 -6.33 -0.20
N VAL A 13 -18.95 -6.51 1.09
CA VAL A 13 -20.18 -6.13 1.80
C VAL A 13 -19.82 -4.97 2.70
N THR A 14 -20.49 -3.84 2.53
CA THR A 14 -20.26 -2.61 3.29
C THR A 14 -21.49 -2.23 4.08
N MET A 15 -21.26 -1.68 5.29
CA MET A 15 -22.30 -1.08 6.12
C MET A 15 -21.84 0.33 6.52
N ASP A 16 -22.68 1.32 6.29
CA ASP A 16 -22.47 2.69 6.76
C ASP A 16 -23.60 3.05 7.74
N ALA A 17 -23.23 3.58 8.90
CA ALA A 17 -24.15 4.07 9.92
C ALA A 17 -23.91 5.55 10.16
N ALA A 18 -24.95 6.38 9.96
CA ALA A 18 -24.91 7.80 10.31
C ALA A 18 -25.11 7.96 11.82
N LEU A 19 -24.21 8.68 12.47
CA LEU A 19 -24.27 9.02 13.88
C LEU A 19 -24.47 10.54 14.01
N GLY A 20 -25.73 10.96 14.08
CA GLY A 20 -26.10 12.36 14.03
C GLY A 20 -25.83 13.00 12.65
N ASN A 21 -25.62 14.32 12.62
CA ASN A 21 -25.56 15.07 11.37
C ASN A 21 -24.19 15.03 10.67
N ASN A 22 -23.12 14.75 11.40
CA ASN A 22 -21.76 14.97 10.91
C ASN A 22 -20.89 13.71 10.87
N TRP A 23 -21.26 12.65 11.59
CA TRP A 23 -20.47 11.44 11.71
C TRP A 23 -21.07 10.28 10.89
N VAL A 24 -20.20 9.55 10.25
CA VAL A 24 -20.52 8.26 9.61
C VAL A 24 -19.47 7.24 10.04
N VAL A 25 -19.93 6.11 10.55
CA VAL A 25 -19.09 4.93 10.80
C VAL A 25 -19.31 3.93 9.68
N SER A 26 -18.22 3.41 9.14
CA SER A 26 -18.22 2.45 8.04
C SER A 26 -17.55 1.15 8.48
N ALA A 27 -18.08 0.02 8.06
CA ALA A 27 -17.44 -1.28 8.16
C ALA A 27 -17.58 -2.02 6.83
N ALA A 28 -16.59 -2.83 6.46
CA ALA A 28 -16.66 -3.68 5.29
C ALA A 28 -15.95 -5.02 5.52
N ALA A 29 -16.52 -6.07 4.91
CA ALA A 29 -15.87 -7.34 4.68
C ALA A 29 -15.54 -7.44 3.19
N ILE A 30 -14.26 -7.61 2.86
CA ILE A 30 -13.73 -7.52 1.50
C ILE A 30 -13.11 -8.87 1.12
N TRP A 31 -13.42 -9.36 -0.08
CA TRP A 31 -12.88 -10.62 -0.60
C TRP A 31 -11.89 -10.36 -1.72
N GLN A 32 -10.60 -10.29 -1.39
CA GLN A 32 -9.50 -9.92 -2.29
C GLN A 32 -9.13 -11.04 -3.27
N MET A 33 -10.04 -11.40 -4.17
CA MET A 33 -9.79 -12.46 -5.16
C MET A 33 -9.08 -11.98 -6.42
N GLN A 34 -9.19 -10.71 -6.75
CA GLN A 34 -8.69 -10.14 -8.01
C GLN A 34 -7.21 -9.73 -7.89
N TYR A 35 -6.79 -9.24 -6.73
CA TYR A 35 -5.42 -8.81 -6.49
C TYR A 35 -4.66 -9.89 -5.75
N GLN A 36 -3.47 -10.15 -6.24
CA GLN A 36 -2.63 -11.24 -5.78
C GLN A 36 -1.67 -10.74 -4.70
N SER A 37 -1.60 -11.45 -3.58
CA SER A 37 -0.51 -11.28 -2.64
C SER A 37 0.73 -12.02 -3.12
N ALA A 38 1.92 -11.49 -2.82
CA ALA A 38 3.17 -12.21 -3.02
C ALA A 38 3.33 -13.31 -1.97
N GLY A 39 4.06 -14.37 -2.28
CA GLY A 39 4.31 -15.48 -1.35
C GLY A 39 5.29 -16.51 -1.92
N PRO A 40 5.47 -17.65 -1.24
CA PRO A 40 6.44 -18.68 -1.61
C PRO A 40 6.30 -19.21 -3.05
N ASP A 41 5.08 -19.27 -3.56
CA ASP A 41 4.76 -19.76 -4.91
C ASP A 41 4.55 -18.59 -5.90
N GLY A 42 5.19 -17.45 -5.64
CA GLY A 42 5.06 -16.24 -6.44
C GLY A 42 3.82 -15.42 -6.08
N SER A 43 3.27 -14.68 -7.05
CA SER A 43 2.08 -13.85 -6.85
C SER A 43 0.81 -14.67 -7.08
N SER A 44 -0.04 -14.79 -6.04
CA SER A 44 -1.23 -15.65 -6.08
C SER A 44 -2.37 -15.13 -5.18
N ALA A 45 -3.62 -15.32 -5.62
CA ALA A 45 -4.80 -15.14 -4.79
C ALA A 45 -5.00 -16.29 -3.77
N ASN A 46 -4.29 -17.38 -3.92
CA ASN A 46 -4.48 -18.58 -3.09
C ASN A 46 -4.14 -18.32 -1.61
N TYR A 47 -3.18 -17.45 -1.32
CA TYR A 47 -2.81 -17.12 0.07
C TYR A 47 -3.98 -16.53 0.86
N ILE A 48 -4.81 -15.72 0.19
CA ILE A 48 -6.02 -15.14 0.75
C ILE A 48 -7.13 -16.20 0.83
N LYS A 49 -7.31 -16.99 -0.23
CA LYS A 49 -8.31 -18.09 -0.27
C LYS A 49 -8.06 -19.13 0.82
N TYR A 50 -6.82 -19.57 1.01
CA TYR A 50 -6.45 -20.57 2.03
C TYR A 50 -6.63 -20.06 3.46
N ALA A 51 -6.62 -18.75 3.67
CA ALA A 51 -6.90 -18.17 4.98
C ALA A 51 -8.37 -18.29 5.36
N CYS A 52 -9.29 -18.39 4.39
CA CYS A 52 -10.75 -18.47 4.58
C CYS A 52 -11.31 -17.33 5.44
N THR A 53 -10.66 -16.17 5.45
CA THR A 53 -11.07 -14.99 6.20
C THR A 53 -11.16 -13.80 5.26
N PRO A 54 -12.23 -13.00 5.30
CA PRO A 54 -12.28 -11.75 4.54
C PRO A 54 -11.28 -10.76 5.13
N GLU A 55 -10.83 -9.82 4.30
CA GLU A 55 -10.22 -8.59 4.77
C GLU A 55 -11.30 -7.76 5.46
N VAL A 56 -10.99 -7.19 6.61
CA VAL A 56 -11.92 -6.41 7.42
C VAL A 56 -11.47 -4.97 7.47
N TYR A 57 -12.37 -4.08 7.12
CA TYR A 57 -12.14 -2.65 7.15
C TYR A 57 -13.13 -1.95 8.07
N ALA A 58 -12.66 -0.97 8.85
CA ALA A 58 -13.48 -0.09 9.67
C ALA A 58 -12.97 1.35 9.60
N ALA A 59 -13.90 2.32 9.57
CA ALA A 59 -13.57 3.74 9.52
C ALA A 59 -14.62 4.62 10.18
N ALA A 60 -14.18 5.80 10.63
CA ALA A 60 -15.04 6.90 11.03
C ALA A 60 -14.78 8.13 10.15
N THR A 61 -15.84 8.79 9.71
CA THR A 61 -15.81 9.99 8.90
C THR A 61 -16.53 11.12 9.62
N TYR A 62 -15.87 12.26 9.75
CA TYR A 62 -16.50 13.50 10.17
C TYR A 62 -16.63 14.43 8.96
N LYS A 63 -17.83 14.99 8.75
CA LYS A 63 -18.15 15.94 7.67
C LYS A 63 -18.52 17.28 8.28
N GLY A 64 -17.62 18.27 8.18
CA GLY A 64 -17.91 19.66 8.48
C GLY A 64 -18.42 20.41 7.25
N LYS A 65 -18.62 21.73 7.37
CA LYS A 65 -19.09 22.58 6.27
C LYS A 65 -18.14 22.59 5.07
N ASP A 66 -16.85 22.84 5.34
CA ASP A 66 -15.83 23.02 4.31
C ASP A 66 -14.77 21.90 4.36
N PHE A 67 -14.87 20.96 5.27
CA PHE A 67 -13.87 19.91 5.45
C PHE A 67 -14.49 18.54 5.75
N LEU A 68 -13.72 17.51 5.41
CA LEU A 68 -14.00 16.11 5.73
C LEU A 68 -12.73 15.50 6.28
N VAL A 69 -12.86 14.74 7.37
CA VAL A 69 -11.77 13.91 7.92
C VAL A 69 -12.28 12.47 8.03
N ARG A 70 -11.46 11.51 7.59
CA ARG A 70 -11.77 10.08 7.69
C ARG A 70 -10.54 9.34 8.18
N GLY A 71 -10.69 8.59 9.26
CA GLY A 71 -9.67 7.67 9.76
C GLY A 71 -10.21 6.26 9.80
N GLY A 72 -9.34 5.28 9.55
CA GLY A 72 -9.76 3.89 9.56
C GLY A 72 -8.60 2.92 9.62
N VAL A 73 -8.95 1.67 9.77
CA VAL A 73 -8.04 0.52 9.84
C VAL A 73 -8.50 -0.57 8.88
N ASP A 74 -7.53 -1.30 8.37
CA ASP A 74 -7.68 -2.45 7.52
C ASP A 74 -6.93 -3.63 8.12
N VAL A 75 -7.53 -4.80 8.16
CA VAL A 75 -6.96 -6.01 8.73
C VAL A 75 -7.10 -7.16 7.73
N LEU A 76 -5.95 -7.68 7.28
CA LEU A 76 -5.90 -8.83 6.39
C LEU A 76 -5.14 -9.98 7.03
N SER A 77 -5.72 -11.20 6.98
CA SER A 77 -5.05 -12.43 7.35
C SER A 77 -4.89 -13.33 6.13
N ILE A 78 -3.65 -13.75 5.86
CA ILE A 78 -3.31 -14.67 4.75
C ILE A 78 -2.68 -15.94 5.28
N LYS A 79 -2.70 -16.99 4.44
CA LYS A 79 -2.02 -18.27 4.67
C LYS A 79 -0.96 -18.47 3.58
N PRO A 80 0.32 -18.10 3.84
CA PRO A 80 1.37 -18.15 2.83
C PRO A 80 1.67 -19.53 2.28
N ARG A 81 1.55 -20.57 3.10
CA ARG A 81 1.65 -21.98 2.66
C ARG A 81 0.43 -22.76 3.12
N ASN A 82 -0.04 -23.68 2.29
CA ASN A 82 -1.12 -24.61 2.67
C ASN A 82 -0.56 -26.00 3.02
N ILE A 83 0.53 -26.40 2.33
CA ILE A 83 1.16 -27.69 2.45
C ILE A 83 2.65 -27.51 2.73
N GLY A 84 3.22 -28.36 3.54
CA GLY A 84 4.65 -28.44 3.86
C GLY A 84 5.05 -29.85 4.23
N LYS A 85 6.32 -30.03 4.59
CA LYS A 85 6.82 -31.31 5.11
C LYS A 85 7.01 -31.22 6.61
N ASN A 86 6.64 -32.27 7.36
CA ASN A 86 6.96 -32.38 8.78
C ASN A 86 8.42 -32.86 8.98
N SER A 87 8.86 -32.99 10.22
CA SER A 87 10.21 -33.47 10.56
C SER A 87 10.53 -34.88 10.04
N ALA A 88 9.52 -35.69 9.79
CA ALA A 88 9.66 -37.03 9.19
C ALA A 88 9.66 -36.99 7.63
N GLY A 89 9.62 -35.79 7.00
CA GLY A 89 9.55 -35.64 5.55
C GLY A 89 8.18 -35.89 4.91
N LEU A 90 7.16 -36.18 5.70
CA LEU A 90 5.80 -36.44 5.22
C LEU A 90 5.10 -35.13 4.87
N THR A 91 4.34 -35.14 3.78
CA THR A 91 3.51 -34.00 3.35
C THR A 91 2.33 -33.84 4.28
N VAL A 92 2.17 -32.63 4.85
CA VAL A 92 1.13 -32.28 5.81
C VAL A 92 0.57 -30.89 5.54
N HIS A 93 -0.67 -30.64 5.99
CA HIS A 93 -1.19 -29.29 6.05
C HIS A 93 -0.45 -28.47 7.13
N VAL A 94 0.02 -27.26 6.75
CA VAL A 94 0.75 -26.38 7.68
C VAL A 94 -0.19 -25.39 8.38
N LYS A 95 0.27 -24.84 9.51
CA LYS A 95 -0.47 -23.91 10.35
C LYS A 95 -0.09 -22.45 10.09
N ASP A 96 0.70 -22.20 9.04
CA ASP A 96 1.18 -20.88 8.67
C ASP A 96 0.04 -19.87 8.57
N ARG A 97 0.21 -18.72 9.20
CA ARG A 97 -0.71 -17.59 9.11
C ARG A 97 0.05 -16.28 9.36
N LYS A 98 -0.29 -15.26 8.59
CA LYS A 98 0.23 -13.90 8.73
C LYS A 98 -0.98 -12.96 8.76
N THR A 99 -1.06 -12.12 9.80
CA THR A 99 -2.06 -11.06 9.90
C THR A 99 -1.34 -9.71 9.88
N SER A 100 -1.88 -8.75 9.17
CA SER A 100 -1.37 -7.39 9.06
C SER A 100 -2.47 -6.38 9.35
N ILE A 101 -2.06 -5.23 9.91
CA ILE A 101 -2.94 -4.12 10.27
C ILE A 101 -2.38 -2.85 9.63
N LEU A 102 -3.19 -2.18 8.83
CA LEU A 102 -2.87 -0.94 8.15
C LEU A 102 -3.85 0.16 8.56
N GLY A 103 -3.35 1.23 9.17
CA GLY A 103 -4.13 2.40 9.49
C GLY A 103 -4.05 3.45 8.39
N TYR A 104 -5.06 4.34 8.30
CA TYR A 104 -4.98 5.51 7.45
C TYR A 104 -5.74 6.70 8.03
N LEU A 105 -5.31 7.88 7.60
CA LEU A 105 -6.00 9.14 7.83
C LEU A 105 -6.12 9.89 6.50
N TYR A 106 -7.31 10.38 6.20
CA TYR A 106 -7.62 11.19 5.04
C TYR A 106 -8.26 12.49 5.47
N GLY A 107 -7.86 13.61 4.87
CA GLY A 107 -8.47 14.93 5.04
C GLY A 107 -8.77 15.58 3.71
N GLN A 108 -9.87 16.32 3.65
CA GLN A 108 -10.22 17.17 2.53
C GLN A 108 -10.73 18.51 3.06
N TYR A 109 -10.23 19.59 2.49
CA TYR A 109 -10.73 20.94 2.69
C TYR A 109 -11.13 21.52 1.34
N THR A 110 -12.33 22.15 1.28
CA THR A 110 -12.83 22.77 0.06
C THR A 110 -13.47 24.11 0.42
N HIS A 111 -12.88 25.18 -0.06
CA HIS A 111 -13.41 26.54 0.15
C HIS A 111 -13.26 27.37 -1.13
N LYS A 112 -14.37 27.88 -1.66
CA LYS A 112 -14.41 28.66 -2.92
C LYS A 112 -13.74 27.90 -4.09
N MET A 113 -12.56 28.37 -4.52
CA MET A 113 -11.80 27.80 -5.62
C MET A 113 -10.66 26.88 -5.17
N LEU A 114 -10.42 26.81 -3.86
CA LEU A 114 -9.35 26.00 -3.27
C LEU A 114 -9.89 24.65 -2.83
N GLN A 115 -9.23 23.59 -3.25
CA GLN A 115 -9.43 22.25 -2.70
C GLN A 115 -8.08 21.67 -2.31
N ILE A 116 -7.95 21.22 -1.07
CA ILE A 116 -6.78 20.51 -0.55
C ILE A 116 -7.24 19.14 -0.11
N LYS A 117 -6.50 18.10 -0.50
CA LYS A 117 -6.70 16.72 -0.06
C LYS A 117 -5.37 16.17 0.43
N ALA A 118 -5.40 15.44 1.52
CA ALA A 118 -4.24 14.73 2.05
C ALA A 118 -4.64 13.35 2.54
N LYS A 119 -3.73 12.40 2.42
CA LYS A 119 -3.89 11.05 2.96
C LYS A 119 -2.55 10.54 3.44
N THR A 120 -2.57 9.83 4.55
CA THR A 120 -1.45 9.00 5.00
C THR A 120 -1.95 7.60 5.31
N THR A 121 -1.15 6.60 4.99
CA THR A 121 -1.30 5.23 5.50
C THR A 121 -0.06 4.90 6.30
N PHE A 122 -0.21 4.15 7.38
CA PHE A 122 0.89 3.68 8.21
C PHE A 122 0.54 2.33 8.84
N GLY A 123 1.45 1.40 8.78
CA GLY A 123 1.28 0.09 9.41
C GLY A 123 1.90 -1.04 8.61
N GLU A 124 1.40 -2.23 8.86
CA GLU A 124 1.85 -3.47 8.28
C GLU A 124 0.99 -3.87 7.07
N GLY A 125 1.59 -4.44 6.05
CA GLY A 125 0.85 -4.99 4.90
C GLY A 125 0.49 -3.94 3.84
N GLY A 126 -0.52 -4.27 3.01
CA GLY A 126 -0.94 -3.45 1.87
C GLY A 126 -0.26 -3.83 0.55
N GLU A 127 0.59 -4.85 0.53
CA GLU A 127 1.24 -5.36 -0.69
C GLU A 127 0.22 -5.80 -1.75
N HIS A 128 -0.88 -6.39 -1.32
CA HIS A 128 -2.00 -6.83 -2.19
C HIS A 128 -2.78 -5.65 -2.78
N MET A 129 -2.66 -4.46 -2.19
CA MET A 129 -3.25 -3.20 -2.67
C MET A 129 -2.26 -2.32 -3.43
N ASN A 130 -1.11 -2.87 -3.84
CA ASN A 130 -0.03 -2.14 -4.54
C ASN A 130 0.63 -1.02 -3.72
N LEU A 131 0.60 -1.09 -2.40
CA LEU A 131 1.48 -0.30 -1.55
C LEU A 131 2.89 -0.90 -1.56
N MET A 132 3.89 -0.07 -1.28
CA MET A 132 5.31 -0.49 -1.20
C MET A 132 5.54 -1.26 0.09
N SER A 133 5.05 -2.49 0.14
CA SER A 133 5.04 -3.35 1.30
C SER A 133 5.25 -4.82 0.91
N GLY A 134 5.34 -5.66 1.92
CA GLY A 134 5.51 -7.09 1.80
C GLY A 134 5.62 -7.75 3.17
N TYR A 135 6.11 -8.97 3.19
CA TYR A 135 6.41 -9.69 4.43
C TYR A 135 7.52 -10.71 4.19
N ALA A 136 8.20 -11.11 5.25
CA ALA A 136 9.25 -12.12 5.19
C ALA A 136 9.02 -13.27 6.16
N VAL A 137 9.65 -14.40 5.87
CA VAL A 137 9.80 -15.50 6.82
C VAL A 137 10.85 -15.12 7.84
N VAL A 138 10.49 -15.08 9.12
CA VAL A 138 11.40 -14.71 10.21
C VAL A 138 11.87 -15.90 11.03
N ASP A 139 11.15 -17.02 10.99
CA ASP A 139 11.50 -18.25 11.68
C ASP A 139 10.95 -19.46 10.91
N LYS A 140 11.84 -20.44 10.66
CA LYS A 140 11.54 -21.73 9.99
C LYS A 140 11.82 -22.94 10.90
N SER A 141 12.02 -22.73 12.20
CA SER A 141 12.37 -23.79 13.16
C SER A 141 11.33 -24.90 13.23
N ASP A 142 10.03 -24.54 13.15
CA ASP A 142 8.96 -25.52 12.96
C ASP A 142 8.58 -25.61 11.47
N PRO A 143 8.89 -26.72 10.77
CA PRO A 143 8.59 -26.87 9.37
C PRO A 143 7.09 -26.88 9.04
N THR A 144 6.23 -27.13 10.05
CA THR A 144 4.77 -27.14 9.92
C THR A 144 4.11 -25.81 10.28
N ASN A 145 4.89 -24.82 10.78
CA ASN A 145 4.35 -23.54 11.24
C ASN A 145 5.41 -22.43 11.17
N TRP A 146 5.76 -21.99 9.98
CA TRP A 146 6.69 -20.87 9.79
C TRP A 146 6.10 -19.58 10.36
N LYS A 147 6.98 -18.73 10.90
CA LYS A 147 6.59 -17.42 11.39
C LYS A 147 6.95 -16.35 10.36
N TYR A 148 6.08 -15.36 10.26
CA TYR A 148 6.19 -14.28 9.31
C TYR A 148 6.15 -12.94 10.04
N ALA A 149 6.83 -11.93 9.48
CA ALA A 149 6.69 -10.53 9.87
C ALA A 149 6.41 -9.68 8.63
N SER A 150 5.52 -8.73 8.75
CA SER A 150 5.21 -7.76 7.70
C SER A 150 6.23 -6.63 7.71
N LEU A 151 6.44 -6.02 6.54
CA LEU A 151 7.09 -4.72 6.43
C LEU A 151 6.16 -3.64 6.98
N ILE A 152 6.69 -2.77 7.83
CA ILE A 152 6.05 -1.52 8.22
C ILE A 152 6.34 -0.51 7.12
N ASN A 153 5.31 0.16 6.66
CA ASN A 153 5.42 1.18 5.63
C ASN A 153 4.56 2.40 5.95
N SER A 154 4.94 3.53 5.39
CA SER A 154 4.08 4.70 5.30
C SER A 154 3.94 5.13 3.86
N SER A 155 2.74 5.59 3.50
CA SER A 155 2.47 6.18 2.20
C SER A 155 1.61 7.41 2.40
N SER A 156 2.15 8.57 2.05
CA SER A 156 1.53 9.87 2.32
C SER A 156 1.47 10.70 1.05
N TRP A 157 0.41 11.47 0.90
CA TRP A 157 0.32 12.45 -0.18
C TRP A 157 -0.54 13.64 0.20
N VAL A 158 -0.26 14.76 -0.42
CA VAL A 158 -1.10 15.95 -0.43
C VAL A 158 -1.32 16.41 -1.85
N SER A 159 -2.52 16.89 -2.14
CA SER A 159 -2.88 17.51 -3.43
C SER A 159 -3.64 18.80 -3.18
N ALA A 160 -3.19 19.87 -3.78
CA ALA A 160 -3.85 21.18 -3.75
C ALA A 160 -4.27 21.54 -5.18
N CYS A 161 -5.52 21.96 -5.33
CA CYS A 161 -6.08 22.45 -6.59
C CYS A 161 -6.66 23.85 -6.35
N TYR A 162 -6.33 24.80 -7.22
CA TYR A 162 -6.86 26.15 -7.18
C TYR A 162 -7.30 26.61 -8.57
N GLY A 163 -8.48 27.22 -8.65
CA GLY A 163 -9.00 27.85 -9.86
C GLY A 163 -10.32 27.25 -10.34
N LYS A 164 -10.84 27.78 -11.45
CA LYS A 164 -12.09 27.34 -12.12
C LYS A 164 -11.84 27.03 -13.60
N LYS A 165 -11.79 28.07 -14.45
CA LYS A 165 -11.53 27.96 -15.89
C LYS A 165 -10.08 27.53 -16.13
N TRP A 166 -9.14 28.21 -15.50
CA TRP A 166 -7.75 27.80 -15.34
C TRP A 166 -7.58 27.22 -13.96
N GLN A 167 -7.00 26.03 -13.89
CA GLN A 167 -6.71 25.37 -12.62
C GLN A 167 -5.23 25.02 -12.54
N GLY A 168 -4.62 25.35 -11.42
CA GLY A 168 -3.31 24.83 -11.04
C GLY A 168 -3.51 23.69 -10.03
N VAL A 169 -2.82 22.59 -10.23
CA VAL A 169 -2.82 21.45 -9.29
C VAL A 169 -1.38 21.11 -8.93
N LEU A 170 -1.13 20.91 -7.66
CA LEU A 170 0.14 20.37 -7.16
C LEU A 170 -0.12 19.10 -6.38
N PHE A 171 0.53 18.02 -6.75
CA PHE A 171 0.56 16.77 -5.98
C PHE A 171 1.97 16.52 -5.45
N LEU A 172 2.04 16.20 -4.15
CA LEU A 172 3.26 15.77 -3.49
C LEU A 172 2.99 14.41 -2.83
N GLY A 173 3.85 13.44 -3.06
CA GLY A 173 3.74 12.11 -2.47
C GLY A 173 5.06 11.63 -1.89
N TYR A 174 5.01 10.90 -0.77
CA TYR A 174 6.15 10.30 -0.11
C TYR A 174 5.80 8.92 0.41
N VAL A 175 6.70 7.95 0.21
CA VAL A 175 6.58 6.58 0.71
C VAL A 175 7.88 6.18 1.39
N LYS A 176 7.77 5.52 2.54
CA LYS A 176 8.91 5.00 3.31
C LYS A 176 8.66 3.55 3.71
N ASN A 177 9.66 2.70 3.46
CA ASN A 177 9.77 1.36 4.00
C ASN A 177 10.60 1.44 5.30
N PHE A 178 10.04 0.99 6.41
CA PHE A 178 10.72 0.96 7.73
C PHE A 178 11.30 -0.41 8.07
N GLY A 179 11.13 -1.40 7.18
CA GLY A 179 11.55 -2.76 7.40
C GLY A 179 10.51 -3.61 8.15
N LEU A 180 10.89 -4.82 8.48
CA LEU A 180 10.03 -5.79 9.17
C LEU A 180 9.70 -5.32 10.59
N ALA A 181 8.46 -5.58 11.01
CA ALA A 181 7.98 -5.33 12.37
C ALA A 181 8.79 -6.09 13.45
N LYS A 182 9.42 -7.18 13.05
CA LYS A 182 10.33 -7.98 13.90
C LYS A 182 11.54 -8.41 13.09
N PRO A 183 12.76 -8.36 13.65
CA PRO A 183 13.94 -8.85 12.97
C PRO A 183 13.91 -10.36 12.82
N THR A 184 14.64 -10.87 11.84
CA THR A 184 14.86 -12.31 11.70
C THR A 184 15.83 -12.82 12.76
N ALA A 185 15.60 -14.05 13.24
CA ALA A 185 16.48 -14.68 14.24
C ALA A 185 17.92 -14.91 13.71
N VAL A 186 18.08 -15.04 12.40
CA VAL A 186 19.39 -15.27 11.76
C VAL A 186 20.17 -13.99 11.45
N GLY A 187 19.61 -12.81 11.74
CA GLY A 187 20.27 -11.51 11.55
C GLY A 187 20.26 -10.96 10.13
N TYR A 188 19.66 -11.66 9.16
CA TYR A 188 19.52 -11.20 7.77
C TYR A 188 18.26 -11.81 7.12
N VAL A 189 17.79 -11.20 6.02
CA VAL A 189 16.69 -11.71 5.19
C VAL A 189 17.23 -12.01 3.79
N LYS A 190 17.08 -13.24 3.34
CA LYS A 190 17.38 -13.58 1.93
C LYS A 190 16.28 -12.99 1.04
N LYS A 191 16.66 -12.53 -0.15
CA LYS A 191 15.70 -12.02 -1.15
C LYS A 191 14.59 -13.04 -1.46
N SER A 192 14.91 -14.35 -1.43
CA SER A 192 13.94 -15.44 -1.63
C SER A 192 12.92 -15.59 -0.49
N ASP A 193 13.19 -15.06 0.69
CA ASP A 193 12.34 -15.16 1.87
C ASP A 193 11.55 -13.88 2.14
N LEU A 194 11.74 -12.84 1.30
CA LEU A 194 10.97 -11.60 1.32
C LEU A 194 9.99 -11.57 0.14
N TYR A 195 8.71 -11.52 0.45
CA TYR A 195 7.62 -11.46 -0.52
C TYR A 195 7.11 -10.02 -0.61
N PHE A 196 7.55 -9.30 -1.62
CA PHE A 196 7.25 -7.88 -1.84
C PHE A 196 6.10 -7.69 -2.83
N CYS A 197 5.47 -6.51 -2.82
CA CYS A 197 4.38 -6.19 -3.75
C CYS A 197 4.81 -6.42 -5.21
N SER A 198 3.90 -6.92 -6.04
CA SER A 198 4.18 -7.34 -7.42
C SER A 198 4.68 -6.20 -8.33
N ASN A 199 4.37 -4.95 -8.00
CA ASN A 199 4.74 -3.76 -8.78
C ASN A 199 5.94 -3.01 -8.21
N GLY A 200 6.68 -3.58 -7.26
CA GLY A 200 7.81 -2.93 -6.61
C GLY A 200 9.05 -3.83 -6.54
N PHE A 201 10.18 -3.20 -6.27
CA PHE A 201 11.43 -3.88 -6.02
C PHE A 201 11.72 -3.90 -4.53
N SER A 202 12.09 -5.06 -4.00
CA SER A 202 12.29 -5.27 -2.56
C SER A 202 13.44 -4.45 -1.96
N ASN A 203 14.32 -3.89 -2.79
CA ASN A 203 15.42 -3.03 -2.39
C ASN A 203 15.08 -1.53 -2.39
N ILE A 204 13.80 -1.16 -2.48
CA ILE A 204 13.36 0.23 -2.34
C ILE A 204 13.26 0.58 -0.86
N ASN A 205 13.96 1.67 -0.46
CA ASN A 205 13.89 2.23 0.88
C ASN A 205 12.83 3.32 1.00
N GLN A 206 12.79 4.24 0.03
CA GLN A 206 11.82 5.33 0.03
C GLN A 206 11.67 5.92 -1.38
N LEU A 207 10.58 6.65 -1.59
CA LEU A 207 10.36 7.39 -2.83
C LEU A 207 9.53 8.64 -2.57
N TYR A 208 9.73 9.63 -3.42
CA TYR A 208 8.85 10.79 -3.47
C TYR A 208 8.46 11.14 -4.90
N ARG A 209 7.36 11.87 -5.03
CA ARG A 209 6.84 12.34 -6.31
C ARG A 209 6.33 13.77 -6.18
N ILE A 210 6.63 14.58 -7.19
CA ILE A 210 6.15 15.94 -7.32
C ILE A 210 5.48 16.06 -8.69
N ASN A 211 4.19 16.44 -8.73
CA ASN A 211 3.43 16.61 -9.97
C ASN A 211 2.73 17.97 -10.00
N PRO A 212 3.31 19.02 -10.55
CA PRO A 212 2.57 20.20 -10.96
C PRO A 212 1.73 19.91 -12.23
N GLN A 213 0.48 20.41 -12.24
CA GLN A 213 -0.44 20.27 -13.37
C GLN A 213 -1.11 21.61 -13.68
N GLY A 214 -1.32 21.88 -14.96
CA GLY A 214 -2.16 22.96 -15.46
C GLY A 214 -3.36 22.41 -16.20
N LEU A 215 -4.57 22.88 -15.88
CA LEU A 215 -5.81 22.48 -16.53
C LEU A 215 -6.52 23.70 -17.10
N TYR A 216 -7.10 23.55 -18.28
CA TYR A 216 -7.95 24.55 -18.92
C TYR A 216 -9.32 23.94 -19.25
N ASN A 217 -10.38 24.47 -18.64
CA ASN A 217 -11.75 24.02 -18.81
C ASN A 217 -12.46 24.91 -19.85
N LEU A 218 -12.89 24.32 -20.95
CA LEU A 218 -13.60 24.97 -22.07
C LEU A 218 -14.93 24.26 -22.32
N GLY A 219 -15.98 24.69 -21.62
CA GLY A 219 -17.28 24.06 -21.69
C GLY A 219 -17.22 22.57 -21.30
N LYS A 220 -17.53 21.69 -22.26
CA LYS A 220 -17.45 20.22 -22.04
C LYS A 220 -16.03 19.66 -22.16
N PHE A 221 -15.05 20.44 -22.60
CA PHE A 221 -13.67 20.00 -22.76
C PHE A 221 -12.81 20.43 -21.57
N THR A 222 -11.88 19.58 -21.20
CA THR A 222 -10.77 19.93 -20.31
C THR A 222 -9.46 19.53 -20.96
N LEU A 223 -8.56 20.48 -21.13
CA LEU A 223 -7.19 20.27 -21.59
C LEU A 223 -6.28 20.29 -20.36
N GLY A 224 -5.30 19.39 -20.29
CA GLY A 224 -4.39 19.30 -19.16
C GLY A 224 -2.97 18.97 -19.58
N VAL A 225 -2.01 19.55 -18.87
CA VAL A 225 -0.60 19.18 -18.93
C VAL A 225 -0.10 18.92 -17.52
N GLU A 226 0.59 17.81 -17.33
CA GLU A 226 1.20 17.39 -16.07
C GLU A 226 2.69 17.15 -16.31
N TYR A 227 3.52 17.70 -15.43
CA TYR A 227 4.90 17.26 -15.28
C TYR A 227 4.99 16.39 -14.04
N GLN A 228 5.62 15.24 -14.13
CA GLN A 228 5.82 14.31 -13.02
C GLN A 228 7.30 14.05 -12.82
N TRP A 229 7.80 14.37 -11.64
CA TRP A 229 9.11 13.96 -11.18
C TRP A 229 8.96 12.94 -10.05
N THR A 230 9.55 11.76 -10.24
CA THR A 230 9.59 10.70 -9.23
C THR A 230 11.03 10.34 -8.96
N ALA A 231 11.44 10.34 -7.71
CA ALA A 231 12.75 9.85 -7.28
C ALA A 231 12.57 8.70 -6.31
N VAL A 232 13.33 7.63 -6.52
CA VAL A 232 13.31 6.40 -5.73
C VAL A 232 14.71 6.17 -5.18
N GLN A 233 14.80 5.93 -3.87
CA GLN A 233 16.03 5.51 -3.23
C GLN A 233 16.08 3.99 -3.16
N TYR A 234 17.09 3.43 -3.80
CA TYR A 234 17.42 2.00 -3.73
C TYR A 234 18.59 1.78 -2.81
N GLY A 235 18.66 0.57 -2.24
CA GLY A 235 19.86 0.06 -1.60
C GLY A 235 20.35 -1.19 -2.32
N ASP A 236 21.60 -1.54 -2.11
CA ASP A 236 22.16 -2.79 -2.61
C ASP A 236 21.90 -3.91 -1.60
N TYR A 237 21.75 -5.14 -2.13
CA TYR A 237 21.84 -6.36 -1.34
C TYR A 237 23.30 -6.61 -0.99
N ASP A 238 23.57 -7.38 0.07
CA ASP A 238 24.91 -7.89 0.31
C ASP A 238 25.37 -8.83 -0.82
N GLY A 239 26.66 -9.15 -0.84
CA GLY A 239 27.25 -10.01 -1.87
C GLY A 239 26.61 -11.41 -2.00
N GLY A 240 25.79 -11.83 -1.03
CA GLY A 240 25.01 -13.07 -1.03
C GLY A 240 23.55 -12.87 -1.42
N GLY A 241 23.13 -11.65 -1.81
CA GLY A 241 21.75 -11.32 -2.14
C GLY A 241 20.82 -11.23 -0.92
N ALA A 242 21.39 -10.89 0.25
CA ALA A 242 20.63 -10.71 1.49
C ALA A 242 20.42 -9.22 1.81
N MET A 243 19.49 -8.97 2.70
CA MET A 243 19.17 -7.69 3.32
C MET A 243 19.48 -7.77 4.81
N ASN A 244 19.47 -6.65 5.51
CA ASN A 244 19.67 -6.64 6.95
C ASN A 244 18.59 -7.45 7.71
N ALA A 245 18.72 -7.54 9.04
CA ALA A 245 17.78 -8.32 9.88
C ALA A 245 16.31 -7.84 9.78
N TYR A 246 16.09 -6.61 9.36
CA TYR A 246 14.77 -6.02 9.15
C TYR A 246 14.29 -6.06 7.69
N GLY A 247 14.98 -6.79 6.81
CA GLY A 247 14.60 -6.91 5.41
C GLY A 247 14.76 -5.62 4.61
N LEU A 248 15.69 -4.76 4.99
CA LEU A 248 16.05 -3.56 4.24
C LEU A 248 17.39 -3.78 3.53
N ALA A 249 17.43 -3.44 2.24
CA ALA A 249 18.65 -3.26 1.49
C ALA A 249 19.19 -1.87 1.86
N ASP A 250 20.18 -1.81 2.72
CA ASP A 250 20.69 -0.57 3.34
C ASP A 250 22.12 -0.20 2.94
N GLN A 251 22.73 -1.01 2.05
CA GLN A 251 24.07 -0.71 1.53
C GLN A 251 23.97 0.18 0.29
N ASN A 252 24.98 1.03 0.08
CA ASN A 252 25.13 1.88 -1.11
C ASN A 252 23.85 2.60 -1.53
N LEU A 253 23.18 3.27 -0.58
CA LEU A 253 21.92 3.97 -0.84
C LEU A 253 22.11 5.03 -1.93
N HIS A 254 21.32 4.92 -3.01
CA HIS A 254 21.41 5.84 -4.15
C HIS A 254 20.02 6.20 -4.68
N TRP A 255 19.90 7.40 -5.25
CA TRP A 255 18.67 7.91 -5.82
C TRP A 255 18.62 7.75 -7.33
N VAL A 256 17.49 7.28 -7.83
CA VAL A 256 17.19 7.22 -9.27
C VAL A 256 15.97 8.07 -9.54
N GLY A 257 16.13 9.07 -10.41
CA GLY A 257 15.06 9.99 -10.81
C GLY A 257 14.44 9.62 -12.16
N ASN A 258 13.14 9.87 -12.31
CA ASN A 258 12.42 9.73 -13.56
C ASN A 258 11.54 10.96 -13.79
N ASN A 259 11.55 11.46 -15.03
CA ASN A 259 10.77 12.61 -15.47
C ASN A 259 9.74 12.15 -16.51
N ARG A 260 8.51 12.65 -16.40
CA ARG A 260 7.44 12.34 -17.33
C ARG A 260 6.57 13.56 -17.57
N ILE A 261 6.19 13.77 -18.84
CA ILE A 261 5.19 14.76 -19.24
C ILE A 261 3.98 14.00 -19.74
N ASN A 262 2.81 14.33 -19.20
CA ASN A 262 1.53 13.80 -19.64
C ASN A 262 0.65 14.92 -20.18
N MET A 263 -0.06 14.65 -21.26
CA MET A 263 -1.09 15.55 -21.81
C MET A 263 -2.44 14.84 -21.72
N MET A 264 -3.49 15.59 -21.43
CA MET A 264 -4.84 15.08 -21.30
C MET A 264 -5.80 15.95 -22.11
N VAL A 265 -6.67 15.30 -22.86
CA VAL A 265 -7.90 15.88 -23.40
C VAL A 265 -9.07 15.06 -22.85
N LYS A 266 -9.96 15.72 -22.12
CA LYS A 266 -11.16 15.09 -21.56
C LYS A 266 -12.40 15.76 -22.11
N PHE A 267 -13.37 14.96 -22.54
CA PHE A 267 -14.70 15.40 -22.93
C PHE A 267 -15.72 14.89 -21.91
N ASN A 268 -16.59 15.78 -21.43
CA ASN A 268 -17.68 15.44 -20.53
C ASN A 268 -19.00 15.48 -21.31
N PHE A 269 -19.67 14.34 -21.41
CA PHE A 269 -20.95 14.16 -22.12
C PHE A 269 -22.12 14.87 -21.42
#